data_84deb9fe0ee2d9043ce502a0f3046236
#
_entry.id   84deb9fe0ee2d9043ce502a0f3046236
#
_cell.length_a   1.000
_cell.length_b   1.000
_cell.length_c   1.000
_cell.angle_alpha   90.00
_cell.angle_beta   90.00
_cell.angle_gamma   90.00
#
_symmetry.space_group_name_H-M   'P 1'
#
loop_
_entity.id
_entity.type
_entity.pdbx_description
1 polymer ?
#
loop_
_entity_poly.entity_id
_entity_poly.type
_entity_poly.pdbx_seq_one_letter_code
_entity_poly.pdbx_strand_id
1 'polypeptide(L)' 'MITIVGADWCPACKRAKKTAKEHGLAYNYVHIPPGQAGWEMVEALTGKRSIPQIFYHFGGSKEFNEALNSVGELLQ' A
#
# COMPACT_ATOMS: atom_id res chain seq x y z
N MET A 1 7.68 -7.14 0.52
CA MET A 1 7.58 -5.84 1.21
C MET A 1 6.44 -5.01 0.64
N ILE A 2 5.74 -4.28 1.47
CA ILE A 2 4.64 -3.41 1.04
C ILE A 2 4.93 -1.96 1.44
N THR A 3 4.27 -1.02 0.78
CA THR A 3 4.28 0.39 1.17
C THR A 3 2.85 0.81 1.48
N ILE A 4 2.64 1.39 2.64
CA ILE A 4 1.35 1.93 3.06
C ILE A 4 1.43 3.45 3.03
N VAL A 5 0.57 4.07 2.23
CA VAL A 5 0.44 5.53 2.19
C VAL A 5 -0.75 5.90 3.07
N GLY A 6 -0.51 6.63 4.14
CA GLY A 6 -1.55 6.92 5.10
C GLY A 6 -1.20 8.06 6.05
N ALA A 7 -1.94 8.18 7.14
CA ALA A 7 -1.77 9.24 8.12
C ALA A 7 -2.12 8.78 9.53
N ASP A 8 -1.54 9.42 10.53
CA ASP A 8 -1.79 9.07 11.94
C ASP A 8 -3.21 9.41 12.38
N TRP A 9 -3.85 10.38 11.73
CA TRP A 9 -5.23 10.76 12.04
C TRP A 9 -6.27 9.84 11.38
N CYS A 10 -5.85 8.80 10.68
CA CYS A 10 -6.73 7.88 9.96
C CYS A 10 -6.80 6.54 10.68
N PRO A 11 -7.94 6.16 11.27
CA PRO A 11 -8.07 4.87 11.94
C PRO A 11 -7.84 3.65 11.04
N ALA A 12 -8.27 3.72 9.78
CA ALA A 12 -8.06 2.64 8.82
C ALA A 12 -6.57 2.44 8.51
N CYS A 13 -5.79 3.53 8.47
CA CYS A 13 -4.35 3.46 8.27
C CYS A 13 -3.65 2.79 9.44
N LYS A 14 -4.08 3.09 10.68
CA LYS A 14 -3.57 2.43 11.88
C LYS A 14 -3.87 0.94 11.86
N ARG A 15 -5.07 0.56 11.43
CA ARG A 15 -5.45 -0.85 11.30
C ARG A 15 -4.60 -1.55 10.24
N ALA A 16 -4.31 -0.88 9.12
CA ALA A 16 -3.47 -1.46 8.06
C ALA A 16 -2.07 -1.77 8.59
N LYS A 17 -1.46 -0.86 9.36
CA LYS A 17 -0.15 -1.10 9.98
C LYS A 17 -0.20 -2.27 10.96
N LYS A 18 -1.23 -2.32 11.79
CA LYS A 18 -1.41 -3.40 12.75
C LYS A 18 -1.55 -4.75 12.05
N THR A 19 -2.36 -4.82 11.02
CA THR A 19 -2.55 -6.04 10.23
C THR A 19 -1.24 -6.51 9.61
N ALA A 20 -0.46 -5.59 9.04
CA ALA A 20 0.84 -5.94 8.47
C ALA A 20 1.77 -6.55 9.53
N LYS A 21 1.83 -5.95 10.73
CA LYS A 21 2.64 -6.49 11.82
C LYS A 21 2.17 -7.87 12.28
N GLU A 22 0.86 -8.06 12.40
CA GLU A 22 0.29 -9.34 12.83
C GLU A 22 0.61 -10.47 11.86
N HIS A 23 0.70 -10.16 10.58
CA HIS A 23 1.04 -11.14 9.54
C HIS A 23 2.55 -11.24 9.27
N GLY A 24 3.37 -10.55 10.04
CA GLY A 24 4.82 -10.58 9.87
C GLY A 24 5.32 -9.95 8.59
N LEU A 25 4.54 -9.03 8.01
CA LEU A 25 4.91 -8.35 6.77
C LEU A 25 5.80 -7.14 7.05
N ALA A 26 6.93 -7.06 6.35
CA ALA A 26 7.75 -5.86 6.37
C ALA A 26 7.04 -4.77 5.55
N TYR A 27 7.00 -3.53 6.07
CA TYR A 27 6.35 -2.45 5.35
C TYR A 27 7.09 -1.13 5.52
N ASN A 28 6.98 -0.29 4.49
CA ASN A 28 7.32 1.12 4.55
C ASN A 28 6.04 1.92 4.76
N TYR A 29 6.12 2.99 5.53
CA TYR A 29 4.97 3.84 5.77
C TYR A 29 5.26 5.25 5.26
N VAL A 30 4.46 5.71 4.30
CA VAL A 30 4.55 7.08 3.77
C VAL A 30 3.47 7.91 4.47
N HIS A 31 3.91 8.81 5.34
CA HIS A 31 3.02 9.64 6.12
C HIS A 31 2.65 10.90 5.34
N ILE A 32 1.35 11.15 5.14
CA ILE A 32 0.89 12.33 4.43
C ILE A 32 0.51 13.45 5.42
N PRO A 33 0.69 14.71 5.04
CA PRO A 33 0.28 15.83 5.88
C PRO A 33 -1.26 15.94 5.95
N PRO A 34 -1.80 16.58 6.98
CA PRO A 34 -3.25 16.79 7.09
C PRO A 34 -3.73 17.82 6.06
N GLY A 35 -5.05 17.79 5.79
CA GLY A 35 -5.71 18.77 4.95
C GLY A 35 -5.55 18.49 3.46
N GLN A 36 -5.84 19.51 2.64
CA GLN A 36 -5.86 19.35 1.19
C GLN A 36 -4.51 18.99 0.59
N ALA A 37 -3.43 19.53 1.15
CA ALA A 37 -2.08 19.18 0.69
C ALA A 37 -1.82 17.67 0.79
N GLY A 38 -2.32 17.02 1.85
CA GLY A 38 -2.23 15.57 2.01
C GLY A 38 -3.00 14.83 0.93
N TRP A 39 -4.23 15.24 0.65
CA TRP A 39 -5.04 14.61 -0.39
C TRP A 39 -4.45 14.79 -1.80
N GLU A 40 -3.88 15.96 -2.08
CA GLU A 40 -3.18 16.21 -3.35
C GLU A 40 -1.98 15.29 -3.49
N MET A 41 -1.22 15.10 -2.41
CA MET A 41 -0.08 14.20 -2.39
C MET A 41 -0.51 12.74 -2.64
N VAL A 42 -1.58 12.28 -1.97
CA VAL A 42 -2.11 10.93 -2.17
C VAL A 42 -2.51 10.74 -3.63
N GLU A 43 -3.25 11.67 -4.20
CA GLU A 43 -3.69 11.58 -5.60
C GLU A 43 -2.50 11.57 -6.57
N ALA A 44 -1.49 12.40 -6.31
CA ALA A 44 -0.28 12.44 -7.14
C ALA A 44 0.48 11.11 -7.10
N LEU A 45 0.54 10.46 -5.93
CA LEU A 45 1.26 9.20 -5.76
C LEU A 45 0.47 7.97 -6.23
N THR A 46 -0.84 8.00 -6.11
CA THR A 46 -1.66 6.79 -6.26
C THR A 46 -2.74 6.89 -7.33
N GLY A 47 -3.06 8.09 -7.79
CA GLY A 47 -4.17 8.33 -8.70
C GLY A 47 -5.54 8.32 -8.01
N LYS A 48 -5.59 8.19 -6.69
CA LYS A 48 -6.84 8.12 -5.92
C LYS A 48 -6.77 9.03 -4.70
N ARG A 49 -7.93 9.47 -4.22
CA ARG A 49 -8.06 10.34 -3.05
C ARG A 49 -8.63 9.60 -1.85
N SER A 50 -8.06 8.46 -1.53
CA SER A 50 -8.45 7.70 -0.35
C SER A 50 -7.23 7.09 0.33
N ILE A 51 -7.30 6.90 1.64
CA ILE A 51 -6.26 6.24 2.43
C ILE A 51 -6.90 5.19 3.34
N PRO A 52 -6.16 4.13 3.67
CA PRO A 52 -4.79 3.83 3.23
C PRO A 52 -4.72 3.39 1.76
N GLN A 53 -3.59 3.67 1.09
CA GLN A 53 -3.25 3.07 -0.19
C GLN A 53 -2.08 2.13 0.04
N ILE A 54 -2.19 0.91 -0.45
CA ILE A 54 -1.23 -0.15 -0.14
C ILE A 54 -0.67 -0.71 -1.44
N PHE A 55 0.65 -0.74 -1.55
CA PHE A 55 1.36 -1.22 -2.71
C PHE A 55 2.23 -2.40 -2.36
N TYR A 56 2.21 -3.42 -3.21
CA TYR A 56 3.12 -4.56 -3.08
C TYR A 56 4.32 -4.37 -4.00
N HIS A 57 5.53 -4.57 -3.45
CA HIS A 57 6.78 -4.47 -4.20
C HIS A 57 7.17 -5.84 -4.71
N PHE A 58 7.13 -6.02 -6.02
CA PHE A 58 7.47 -7.30 -6.65
C PHE A 58 8.97 -7.53 -6.80
N GLY A 59 9.77 -6.46 -6.86
CA GLY A 59 11.17 -6.51 -7.21
C GLY A 59 11.37 -6.25 -8.70
N GLY A 60 12.01 -7.18 -9.42
CA GLY A 60 12.24 -7.03 -10.85
C GLY A 60 11.15 -7.68 -11.70
N SER A 61 11.37 -7.72 -13.02
CA SER A 61 10.41 -8.31 -13.96
C SER A 61 10.18 -9.80 -13.73
N LYS A 62 11.20 -10.52 -13.25
CA LYS A 62 11.03 -11.94 -12.94
C LYS A 62 9.98 -12.15 -11.84
N GLU A 63 10.10 -11.44 -10.75
CA GLU A 63 9.20 -11.53 -9.60
C GLU A 63 7.80 -11.06 -9.97
N PHE A 64 7.71 -10.03 -10.81
CA PHE A 64 6.43 -9.55 -11.32
C PHE A 64 5.73 -10.62 -12.16
N ASN A 65 6.46 -11.28 -13.06
CA ASN A 65 5.91 -12.34 -13.90
C ASN A 65 5.47 -13.55 -13.08
N GLU A 66 6.23 -13.92 -12.06
CA GLU A 66 5.87 -15.01 -11.14
C GLU A 66 4.56 -14.68 -10.41
N ALA A 67 4.40 -13.45 -9.94
CA ALA A 67 3.19 -13.01 -9.26
C ALA A 67 1.98 -13.05 -10.21
N LEU A 68 2.14 -12.61 -11.46
CA LEU A 68 1.07 -12.66 -12.45
C LEU A 68 0.64 -14.09 -12.76
N ASN A 69 1.58 -15.02 -12.85
CA ASN A 69 1.31 -16.43 -13.09
C ASN A 69 0.51 -17.02 -11.93
N SER A 70 0.87 -16.70 -10.69
CA SER A 70 0.14 -17.16 -9.50
C SER A 70 -1.30 -16.63 -9.48
N VAL A 71 -1.49 -15.35 -9.81
CA VAL A 71 -2.82 -14.74 -9.90
C VAL A 71 -3.63 -15.41 -11.02
N GLY A 72 -2.99 -15.66 -12.18
CA GLY A 72 -3.64 -16.35 -13.29
C GLY A 72 -4.13 -17.74 -12.90
N GLU A 73 -3.34 -18.49 -12.15
CA GLU A 73 -3.74 -19.81 -11.64
C GLU A 73 -4.96 -19.73 -10.71
N LEU A 74 -5.02 -18.70 -9.87
CA LEU A 74 -6.15 -18.51 -8.95
C LEU A 74 -7.43 -18.14 -9.67
N LEU A 75 -7.34 -17.48 -10.83
CA LEU A 75 -8.49 -17.05 -11.60
C LEU A 75 -9.03 -18.14 -12.55
N GLN A 76 -8.29 -19.18 -12.73
CA GLN A 76 -8.71 -20.35 -13.51
C GLN A 76 -9.47 -21.35 -12.64
#